data_369d809453d6f0fd5d871990a93646cc
#
_entry.id   369d809453d6f0fd5d871990a93646cc
#
_cell.length_a   1.000
_cell.length_b   1.000
_cell.length_c   1.000
_cell.angle_alpha   90.00
_cell.angle_beta   90.00
_cell.angle_gamma   90.00
#
_symmetry.space_group_name_H-M   'P 1'
#
loop_
_entity.id
_entity.type
_entity.pdbx_description
1 polymer ?
#
loop_
_entity_poly.entity_id
_entity_poly.type
_entity_poly.pdbx_seq_one_letter_code
_entity_poly.pdbx_strand_id
1 'polypeptide(L)'
;MTTAAESLATWAAGVDPAALAPSVVHAAKRCVLDAVACALAGADMPWVERVLAVARAQGSPSRASVLGRASRMSAPLAALVNGTAVHALDYDDDPAACHIGAVVIPVALGLGQALRIAPPRMIAAVVLGYDVTTRIGEAIDADLLYQKGYHPTSVCGVFGAAAAAAYLHGLDAATTTHALGIAGSFSSGNMEFLADGAMTKRLQPGKAAHDSILAAELAHAGLTGPRSILDGRYGVWRYTETRDDARFTHGLGTRFAVQEVYVKKHASCLGNAPALDGVLDLMHAQRIAPAQIREIRVGVRVSTLAMVGEPREIRERPQTMLDAQMSLPYSLAVAMLDGEAGIAQFAPDRLGDPRILGLAERIHVYAHPDLATAKAGNLTCYLDLDTTDGRHFTERLETYRGHPRSPMTDEEMEAKFRRCASLRIAAERVSAASEAIWNLDKLADLSPLLAAITG
;
A
#
# COMPACT_ATOMS: atom_id res chain seq x y z
N MET A 1 9.23 -31.81 10.96
CA MET A 1 9.33 -30.99 9.73
C MET A 1 9.41 -29.54 10.15
N THR A 2 10.24 -28.77 9.50
CA THR A 2 10.34 -27.31 9.69
C THR A 2 9.09 -26.65 9.11
N THR A 3 8.44 -25.76 9.86
CA THR A 3 7.25 -25.03 9.39
C THR A 3 7.62 -23.84 8.50
N ALA A 4 6.65 -23.30 7.76
CA ALA A 4 6.85 -22.09 6.95
C ALA A 4 7.30 -20.90 7.82
N ALA A 5 6.68 -20.71 9.00
CA ALA A 5 7.06 -19.64 9.92
C ALA A 5 8.49 -19.79 10.45
N GLU A 6 8.94 -21.03 10.76
CA GLU A 6 10.33 -21.30 11.18
C GLU A 6 11.33 -21.00 10.07
N SER A 7 11.00 -21.34 8.83
CA SER A 7 11.86 -21.07 7.67
C SER A 7 12.01 -19.56 7.43
N LEU A 8 10.90 -18.82 7.47
CA LEU A 8 10.90 -17.36 7.33
C LEU A 8 11.64 -16.69 8.50
N ALA A 9 11.43 -17.13 9.74
CA ALA A 9 12.09 -16.61 10.93
C ALA A 9 13.61 -16.86 10.89
N THR A 10 14.03 -18.04 10.45
CA THR A 10 15.46 -18.39 10.32
C THR A 10 16.14 -17.47 9.30
N TRP A 11 15.51 -17.29 8.14
CA TRP A 11 16.03 -16.38 7.13
C TRP A 11 16.07 -14.93 7.64
N ALA A 12 14.97 -14.45 8.23
CA ALA A 12 14.87 -13.07 8.70
C ALA A 12 15.93 -12.74 9.76
N ALA A 13 16.14 -13.63 10.73
CA ALA A 13 17.15 -13.44 11.77
C ALA A 13 18.59 -13.43 11.24
N GLY A 14 18.82 -14.09 10.09
CA GLY A 14 20.16 -14.22 9.48
C GLY A 14 20.51 -13.17 8.44
N VAL A 15 19.62 -12.19 8.14
CA VAL A 15 19.91 -11.19 7.11
C VAL A 15 21.01 -10.24 7.55
N ASP A 16 22.10 -10.17 6.77
CA ASP A 16 23.14 -9.16 6.91
C ASP A 16 22.83 -7.96 6.01
N PRO A 17 22.65 -6.75 6.57
CA PRO A 17 22.43 -5.54 5.78
C PRO A 17 23.52 -5.27 4.75
N ALA A 18 24.77 -5.64 5.05
CA ALA A 18 25.90 -5.43 4.15
C ALA A 18 25.91 -6.39 2.94
N ALA A 19 25.19 -7.50 3.03
CA ALA A 19 25.07 -8.47 1.93
C ALA A 19 23.94 -8.13 0.94
N LEU A 20 23.08 -7.14 1.23
CA LEU A 20 22.02 -6.72 0.31
C LEU A 20 22.59 -6.05 -0.93
N ALA A 21 22.18 -6.50 -2.11
CA ALA A 21 22.62 -5.90 -3.36
C ALA A 21 22.20 -4.42 -3.44
N PRO A 22 23.01 -3.54 -4.06
CA PRO A 22 22.67 -2.11 -4.19
C PRO A 22 21.30 -1.85 -4.83
N SER A 23 20.86 -2.69 -5.77
CA SER A 23 19.54 -2.60 -6.39
C SER A 23 18.39 -2.88 -5.41
N VAL A 24 18.59 -3.80 -4.46
CA VAL A 24 17.62 -4.10 -3.40
C VAL A 24 17.51 -2.94 -2.41
N VAL A 25 18.66 -2.41 -1.98
CA VAL A 25 18.73 -1.21 -1.12
C VAL A 25 18.06 -0.01 -1.78
N HIS A 26 18.33 0.21 -3.07
CA HIS A 26 17.70 1.29 -3.85
C HIS A 26 16.17 1.11 -3.92
N ALA A 27 15.69 -0.09 -4.22
CA ALA A 27 14.25 -0.40 -4.24
C ALA A 27 13.58 -0.16 -2.88
N ALA A 28 14.22 -0.56 -1.78
CA ALA A 28 13.72 -0.30 -0.43
C ALA A 28 13.64 1.22 -0.13
N LYS A 29 14.61 2.01 -0.57
CA LYS A 29 14.56 3.49 -0.44
C LYS A 29 13.40 4.09 -1.23
N ARG A 30 13.07 3.56 -2.41
CA ARG A 30 11.87 3.95 -3.17
C ARG A 30 10.57 3.67 -2.39
N CYS A 31 10.47 2.52 -1.73
CA CYS A 31 9.33 2.20 -0.86
C CYS A 31 9.22 3.18 0.32
N VAL A 32 10.36 3.54 0.95
CA VAL A 32 10.38 4.55 2.02
C VAL A 32 9.95 5.91 1.50
N LEU A 33 10.42 6.32 0.32
CA LEU A 33 10.07 7.59 -0.32
C LEU A 33 8.56 7.67 -0.57
N ASP A 34 7.96 6.62 -1.13
CA ASP A 34 6.54 6.54 -1.41
C ASP A 34 5.69 6.60 -0.15
N ALA A 35 6.01 5.78 0.86
CA ALA A 35 5.27 5.74 2.11
C ALA A 35 5.36 7.05 2.89
N VAL A 36 6.54 7.69 2.95
CA VAL A 36 6.72 9.00 3.61
C VAL A 36 5.94 10.09 2.86
N ALA A 37 5.97 10.08 1.51
CA ALA A 37 5.16 10.98 0.70
C ALA A 37 3.67 10.88 1.05
N CYS A 38 3.13 9.65 1.04
CA CYS A 38 1.73 9.38 1.35
C CYS A 38 1.38 9.75 2.80
N ALA A 39 2.27 9.47 3.77
CA ALA A 39 2.06 9.85 5.17
C ALA A 39 1.97 11.37 5.36
N LEU A 40 2.84 12.13 4.72
CA LEU A 40 2.81 13.59 4.79
C LEU A 40 1.54 14.16 4.17
N ALA A 41 1.15 13.68 2.99
CA ALA A 41 -0.10 14.10 2.35
C ALA A 41 -1.35 13.71 3.17
N GLY A 42 -1.31 12.54 3.83
CA GLY A 42 -2.42 12.01 4.61
C GLY A 42 -2.51 12.53 6.05
N ALA A 43 -1.48 13.24 6.55
CA ALA A 43 -1.37 13.59 7.97
C ALA A 43 -2.55 14.38 8.53
N ASP A 44 -3.19 15.25 7.73
CA ASP A 44 -4.29 16.12 8.15
C ASP A 44 -5.69 15.53 7.84
N MET A 45 -5.76 14.28 7.36
CA MET A 45 -7.05 13.66 7.07
C MET A 45 -7.88 13.42 8.34
N PRO A 46 -9.21 13.60 8.28
CA PRO A 46 -10.07 13.50 9.47
C PRO A 46 -9.96 12.18 10.23
N TRP A 47 -9.76 11.06 9.54
CA TRP A 47 -9.56 9.75 10.17
C TRP A 47 -8.22 9.64 10.87
N VAL A 48 -7.15 10.27 10.34
CA VAL A 48 -5.83 10.31 10.99
C VAL A 48 -5.88 11.16 12.26
N GLU A 49 -6.58 12.30 12.23
CA GLU A 49 -6.79 13.14 13.40
C GLU A 49 -7.52 12.39 14.53
N ARG A 50 -8.54 11.60 14.20
CA ARG A 50 -9.26 10.79 15.19
C ARG A 50 -8.36 9.72 15.82
N VAL A 51 -7.58 9.02 15.02
CA VAL A 51 -6.63 8.01 15.50
C VAL A 51 -5.54 8.66 16.36
N LEU A 52 -4.99 9.81 15.94
CA LEU A 52 -4.01 10.57 16.70
C LEU A 52 -4.56 11.04 18.05
N ALA A 53 -5.80 11.52 18.08
CA ALA A 53 -6.45 11.95 19.33
C ALA A 53 -6.58 10.78 20.33
N VAL A 54 -7.00 9.60 19.87
CA VAL A 54 -7.09 8.40 20.72
C VAL A 54 -5.70 7.96 21.18
N ALA A 55 -4.71 7.92 20.30
CA ALA A 55 -3.34 7.54 20.63
C ALA A 55 -2.72 8.49 21.68
N ARG A 56 -2.97 9.80 21.59
CA ARG A 56 -2.55 10.79 22.59
C ARG A 56 -3.21 10.56 23.95
N ALA A 57 -4.50 10.26 23.96
CA ALA A 57 -5.26 10.05 25.19
C ALA A 57 -4.79 8.81 25.98
N GLN A 58 -4.23 7.81 25.32
CA GLN A 58 -3.67 6.61 25.99
C GLN A 58 -2.39 6.93 26.77
N GLY A 59 -1.67 8.01 26.42
CA GLY A 59 -0.41 8.37 27.04
C GLY A 59 0.68 7.32 26.83
N SER A 60 1.91 7.73 26.52
CA SER A 60 3.01 6.77 26.31
C SER A 60 4.38 7.47 26.29
N PRO A 61 5.49 6.73 26.45
CA PRO A 61 6.82 7.28 26.30
C PRO A 61 7.05 7.88 24.91
N SER A 62 7.60 9.10 24.83
CA SER A 62 7.86 9.83 23.59
C SER A 62 9.12 9.32 22.86
N ARG A 63 9.08 8.10 22.31
CA ARG A 63 10.25 7.46 21.69
C ARG A 63 10.23 7.48 20.15
N ALA A 64 9.05 7.56 19.52
CA ALA A 64 8.88 7.55 18.07
C ALA A 64 8.06 8.75 17.59
N SER A 65 8.39 9.27 16.43
CA SER A 65 7.76 10.44 15.84
C SER A 65 6.48 10.09 15.08
N VAL A 66 5.50 10.98 15.14
CA VAL A 66 4.36 10.99 14.23
C VAL A 66 4.75 11.81 12.99
N LEU A 67 4.67 11.19 11.81
CA LEU A 67 5.08 11.83 10.56
C LEU A 67 4.19 13.04 10.23
N GLY A 68 4.79 14.12 9.78
CA GLY A 68 4.10 15.37 9.52
C GLY A 68 3.64 16.14 10.78
N ARG A 69 4.02 15.72 12.00
CA ARG A 69 3.56 16.31 13.26
C ARG A 69 4.68 16.48 14.26
N ALA A 70 4.60 17.52 15.09
CA ALA A 70 5.49 17.73 16.23
C ALA A 70 5.09 16.85 17.44
N SER A 71 4.62 15.62 17.19
CA SER A 71 4.17 14.68 18.22
C SER A 71 5.06 13.45 18.27
N ARG A 72 5.33 12.95 19.47
CA ARG A 72 6.05 11.70 19.71
C ARG A 72 5.29 10.84 20.70
N MET A 73 5.37 9.52 20.53
CA MET A 73 4.72 8.53 21.39
C MET A 73 5.49 7.21 21.40
N SER A 74 4.96 6.14 22.00
CA SER A 74 5.58 4.81 21.88
C SER A 74 5.61 4.36 20.42
N ALA A 75 6.55 3.48 20.07
CA ALA A 75 6.67 2.99 18.70
C ALA A 75 5.37 2.33 18.17
N PRO A 76 4.65 1.49 18.96
CA PRO A 76 3.37 0.93 18.50
C PRO A 76 2.32 2.00 18.17
N LEU A 77 2.13 3.00 19.06
CA LEU A 77 1.16 4.06 18.83
C LEU A 77 1.55 4.99 17.67
N ALA A 78 2.84 5.29 17.52
CA ALA A 78 3.33 6.03 16.36
C ALA A 78 3.10 5.25 15.06
N ALA A 79 3.33 3.94 15.06
CA ALA A 79 3.07 3.07 13.92
C ALA A 79 1.58 3.02 13.56
N LEU A 80 0.67 2.98 14.57
CA LEU A 80 -0.78 3.08 14.35
C LEU A 80 -1.15 4.35 13.57
N VAL A 81 -0.69 5.51 14.05
CA VAL A 81 -1.03 6.80 13.43
C VAL A 81 -0.38 6.93 12.06
N ASN A 82 0.91 6.60 11.95
CA ASN A 82 1.67 6.72 10.72
C ASN A 82 1.17 5.78 9.64
N GLY A 83 0.84 4.52 9.96
CA GLY A 83 0.26 3.57 9.00
C GLY A 83 -1.12 4.01 8.51
N THR A 84 -1.93 4.59 9.41
CA THR A 84 -3.20 5.21 9.01
C THR A 84 -2.97 6.40 8.07
N ALA A 85 -1.92 7.20 8.31
CA ALA A 85 -1.59 8.34 7.46
C ALA A 85 -1.04 7.92 6.09
N VAL A 86 -0.17 6.89 6.03
CA VAL A 86 0.32 6.34 4.76
C VAL A 86 -0.83 5.89 3.87
N HIS A 87 -1.79 5.13 4.44
CA HIS A 87 -2.93 4.60 3.68
C HIS A 87 -4.11 5.58 3.56
N ALA A 88 -3.96 6.81 4.07
CA ALA A 88 -5.07 7.77 4.19
C ALA A 88 -5.73 8.15 2.85
N LEU A 89 -4.99 8.15 1.77
CA LEU A 89 -5.40 8.66 0.46
C LEU A 89 -5.45 7.60 -0.64
N ASP A 90 -5.27 6.32 -0.29
CA ASP A 90 -5.20 5.20 -1.26
C ASP A 90 -4.17 5.43 -2.39
N TYR A 91 -3.06 6.07 -2.05
CA TYR A 91 -2.02 6.50 -2.98
C TYR A 91 -0.68 5.79 -2.75
N ASP A 92 -0.60 4.99 -1.69
CA ASP A 92 0.52 4.14 -1.31
C ASP A 92 0.62 2.89 -2.21
N ASP A 93 1.79 2.27 -2.18
CA ASP A 93 2.13 1.08 -2.96
C ASP A 93 1.15 -0.10 -2.77
N ASP A 94 1.13 -1.05 -3.72
CA ASP A 94 0.20 -2.18 -3.70
C ASP A 94 0.82 -3.46 -4.31
N PRO A 95 1.93 -3.97 -3.78
CA PRO A 95 2.47 -5.25 -4.24
C PRO A 95 1.63 -6.42 -3.74
N ALA A 96 1.38 -7.43 -4.59
CA ALA A 96 0.66 -8.66 -4.26
C ALA A 96 -0.70 -8.43 -3.57
N ALA A 97 -1.45 -7.42 -4.01
CA ALA A 97 -2.73 -7.00 -3.44
C ALA A 97 -2.66 -6.54 -1.97
N CYS A 98 -1.50 -6.11 -1.49
CA CYS A 98 -1.26 -5.64 -0.12
C CYS A 98 -0.58 -4.27 -0.15
N HIS A 99 -1.10 -3.30 0.58
CA HIS A 99 -0.44 -2.00 0.79
C HIS A 99 0.66 -2.12 1.85
N ILE A 100 1.79 -2.74 1.46
CA ILE A 100 2.84 -3.17 2.41
C ILE A 100 3.54 -1.97 3.04
N GLY A 101 3.77 -0.90 2.27
CA GLY A 101 4.40 0.32 2.77
C GLY A 101 3.66 0.94 3.95
N ALA A 102 2.33 0.85 3.96
CA ALA A 102 1.50 1.38 5.05
C ALA A 102 1.63 0.61 6.37
N VAL A 103 2.15 -0.61 6.34
CA VAL A 103 2.35 -1.43 7.54
C VAL A 103 3.82 -1.47 7.94
N VAL A 104 4.71 -1.77 7.01
CA VAL A 104 6.13 -2.05 7.28
C VAL A 104 6.95 -0.77 7.53
N ILE A 105 6.74 0.29 6.73
CA ILE A 105 7.55 1.51 6.86
C ILE A 105 7.31 2.23 8.21
N PRO A 106 6.06 2.38 8.71
CA PRO A 106 5.80 2.93 10.04
C PRO A 106 6.49 2.15 11.17
N VAL A 107 6.54 0.82 11.07
CA VAL A 107 7.24 -0.05 12.02
C VAL A 107 8.75 0.18 11.94
N ALA A 108 9.32 0.18 10.75
CA ALA A 108 10.75 0.34 10.54
C ALA A 108 11.24 1.72 11.02
N LEU A 109 10.53 2.80 10.71
CA LEU A 109 10.87 4.15 11.16
C LEU A 109 10.64 4.32 12.67
N GLY A 110 9.50 3.82 13.19
CA GLY A 110 9.15 3.94 14.61
C GLY A 110 10.12 3.21 15.52
N LEU A 111 10.41 1.94 15.26
CA LEU A 111 11.38 1.15 16.02
C LEU A 111 12.82 1.60 15.72
N GLY A 112 13.14 1.94 14.46
CA GLY A 112 14.44 2.47 14.08
C GLY A 112 14.83 3.69 14.93
N GLN A 113 13.89 4.61 15.13
CA GLN A 113 14.08 5.76 16.01
C GLN A 113 14.13 5.37 17.49
N ALA A 114 13.15 4.58 17.97
CA ALA A 114 13.01 4.24 19.38
C ALA A 114 14.20 3.43 19.93
N LEU A 115 14.76 2.55 19.10
CA LEU A 115 15.90 1.68 19.43
C LEU A 115 17.25 2.23 18.94
N ARG A 116 17.27 3.39 18.28
CA ARG A 116 18.46 4.00 17.67
C ARG A 116 19.20 3.06 16.72
N ILE A 117 18.42 2.40 15.85
CA ILE A 117 18.93 1.45 14.85
C ILE A 117 19.68 2.19 13.74
N ALA A 118 20.82 1.65 13.33
CA ALA A 118 21.55 2.15 12.17
C ALA A 118 20.72 2.01 10.89
N PRO A 119 20.66 3.04 10.01
CA PRO A 119 19.79 3.04 8.83
C PRO A 119 19.97 1.85 7.89
N PRO A 120 21.15 1.28 7.64
CA PRO A 120 21.27 0.06 6.83
C PRO A 120 20.49 -1.13 7.42
N ARG A 121 20.44 -1.28 8.76
CA ARG A 121 19.66 -2.31 9.42
C ARG A 121 18.16 -2.03 9.32
N MET A 122 17.75 -0.76 9.38
CA MET A 122 16.36 -0.37 9.13
C MET A 122 15.94 -0.69 7.69
N ILE A 123 16.78 -0.41 6.69
CA ILE A 123 16.54 -0.79 5.28
C ILE A 123 16.35 -2.30 5.15
N ALA A 124 17.20 -3.11 5.78
CA ALA A 124 17.06 -4.56 5.80
C ALA A 124 15.72 -5.00 6.42
N ALA A 125 15.26 -4.34 7.48
CA ALA A 125 13.93 -4.61 8.06
C ALA A 125 12.79 -4.30 7.07
N VAL A 126 12.91 -3.24 6.27
CA VAL A 126 11.96 -2.94 5.20
C VAL A 126 11.95 -4.07 4.17
N VAL A 127 13.11 -4.50 3.69
CA VAL A 127 13.23 -5.62 2.73
C VAL A 127 12.57 -6.88 3.28
N LEU A 128 12.86 -7.24 4.54
CA LEU A 128 12.26 -8.39 5.23
C LEU A 128 10.74 -8.30 5.32
N GLY A 129 10.23 -7.15 5.74
CA GLY A 129 8.80 -6.95 5.90
C GLY A 129 8.02 -7.09 4.60
N TYR A 130 8.55 -6.51 3.51
CA TYR A 130 7.97 -6.67 2.17
C TYR A 130 8.00 -8.12 1.71
N ASP A 131 9.13 -8.80 1.88
CA ASP A 131 9.31 -10.17 1.42
C ASP A 131 8.37 -11.15 2.14
N VAL A 132 8.31 -11.08 3.47
CA VAL A 132 7.44 -11.96 4.27
C VAL A 132 5.96 -11.70 3.95
N THR A 133 5.53 -10.42 3.86
CA THR A 133 4.14 -10.08 3.51
C THR A 133 3.75 -10.64 2.14
N THR A 134 4.58 -10.38 1.12
CA THR A 134 4.32 -10.81 -0.26
C THR A 134 4.23 -12.32 -0.36
N ARG A 135 5.16 -13.06 0.26
CA ARG A 135 5.18 -14.53 0.27
C ARG A 135 3.93 -15.12 0.90
N ILE A 136 3.46 -14.57 2.02
CA ILE A 136 2.22 -15.00 2.65
C ILE A 136 1.04 -14.71 1.75
N GLY A 137 0.93 -13.49 1.19
CA GLY A 137 -0.14 -13.14 0.26
C GLY A 137 -0.19 -14.01 -0.99
N GLU A 138 0.98 -14.33 -1.57
CA GLU A 138 1.07 -15.26 -2.72
C GLU A 138 0.71 -16.69 -2.34
N ALA A 139 1.12 -17.17 -1.15
CA ALA A 139 0.91 -18.55 -0.72
C ALA A 139 -0.55 -18.87 -0.38
N ILE A 140 -1.28 -17.91 0.17
CA ILE A 140 -2.68 -18.08 0.56
C ILE A 140 -3.68 -17.44 -0.42
N ASP A 141 -3.21 -16.89 -1.54
CA ASP A 141 -4.02 -16.17 -2.54
C ASP A 141 -4.70 -14.91 -1.98
N ALA A 142 -3.95 -13.78 -1.96
CA ALA A 142 -4.45 -12.50 -1.45
C ALA A 142 -5.64 -11.94 -2.26
N ASP A 143 -5.78 -12.28 -3.55
CA ASP A 143 -6.95 -11.90 -4.35
C ASP A 143 -8.21 -12.63 -3.87
N LEU A 144 -8.07 -13.90 -3.48
CA LEU A 144 -9.17 -14.67 -2.89
C LEU A 144 -9.54 -14.15 -1.48
N LEU A 145 -8.58 -13.58 -0.72
CA LEU A 145 -8.91 -12.88 0.53
C LEU A 145 -9.87 -11.71 0.26
N TYR A 146 -9.60 -10.89 -0.77
CA TYR A 146 -10.52 -9.82 -1.16
C TYR A 146 -11.90 -10.36 -1.51
N GLN A 147 -11.98 -11.41 -2.33
CA GLN A 147 -13.25 -12.01 -2.72
C GLN A 147 -14.05 -12.56 -1.54
N LYS A 148 -13.36 -13.01 -0.50
CA LYS A 148 -13.97 -13.50 0.76
C LYS A 148 -14.26 -12.38 1.78
N GLY A 149 -14.02 -11.13 1.42
CA GLY A 149 -14.31 -9.96 2.25
C GLY A 149 -13.26 -9.67 3.32
N TYR A 150 -12.03 -10.19 3.19
CA TYR A 150 -10.91 -9.82 4.04
C TYR A 150 -10.05 -8.74 3.38
N HIS A 151 -9.35 -7.94 4.19
CA HIS A 151 -8.40 -6.94 3.70
C HIS A 151 -6.97 -7.50 3.74
N PRO A 152 -6.37 -7.92 2.61
CA PRO A 152 -5.08 -8.61 2.57
C PRO A 152 -3.95 -7.82 3.22
N THR A 153 -3.94 -6.49 3.04
CA THR A 153 -2.96 -5.59 3.67
C THR A 153 -2.83 -5.82 5.18
N SER A 154 -3.96 -5.93 5.88
CA SER A 154 -3.95 -6.10 7.33
C SER A 154 -3.74 -7.57 7.72
N VAL A 155 -4.34 -8.51 6.97
CA VAL A 155 -4.24 -9.94 7.22
C VAL A 155 -2.80 -10.45 7.02
N CYS A 156 -2.15 -10.08 5.93
CA CYS A 156 -0.78 -10.53 5.60
C CYS A 156 0.29 -9.58 6.17
N GLY A 157 0.04 -8.27 6.15
CA GLY A 157 1.02 -7.25 6.55
C GLY A 157 1.46 -7.34 8.00
N VAL A 158 0.59 -7.78 8.91
CA VAL A 158 0.94 -7.96 10.31
C VAL A 158 2.10 -8.95 10.51
N PHE A 159 2.21 -10.00 9.70
CA PHE A 159 3.30 -10.97 9.77
C PHE A 159 4.62 -10.39 9.26
N GLY A 160 4.61 -9.71 8.09
CA GLY A 160 5.81 -9.10 7.54
C GLY A 160 6.36 -8.02 8.44
N ALA A 161 5.48 -7.17 8.97
CA ALA A 161 5.88 -6.14 9.91
C ALA A 161 6.34 -6.73 11.27
N ALA A 162 5.78 -7.87 11.72
CA ALA A 162 6.26 -8.58 12.91
C ALA A 162 7.66 -9.17 12.70
N ALA A 163 7.95 -9.72 11.50
CA ALA A 163 9.30 -10.15 11.14
C ALA A 163 10.29 -8.97 11.13
N ALA A 164 9.90 -7.82 10.56
CA ALA A 164 10.71 -6.61 10.57
C ALA A 164 10.97 -6.09 12.00
N ALA A 165 9.94 -6.08 12.86
CA ALA A 165 10.04 -5.67 14.25
C ALA A 165 10.95 -6.62 15.06
N ALA A 166 10.78 -7.94 14.90
CA ALA A 166 11.63 -8.95 15.53
C ALA A 166 13.11 -8.78 15.12
N TYR A 167 13.36 -8.55 13.84
CA TYR A 167 14.70 -8.29 13.33
C TYR A 167 15.31 -7.02 13.94
N LEU A 168 14.56 -5.92 14.05
CA LEU A 168 15.03 -4.67 14.65
C LEU A 168 15.33 -4.84 16.15
N HIS A 169 14.55 -5.65 16.87
CA HIS A 169 14.82 -6.02 18.26
C HIS A 169 16.01 -6.98 18.42
N GLY A 170 16.56 -7.53 17.33
CA GLY A 170 17.67 -8.49 17.37
C GLY A 170 17.26 -9.87 17.88
N LEU A 171 16.01 -10.26 17.69
CA LEU A 171 15.51 -11.56 18.13
C LEU A 171 16.09 -12.70 17.28
N ASP A 172 16.36 -13.84 17.92
CA ASP A 172 16.79 -15.04 17.21
C ASP A 172 15.65 -15.71 16.43
N ALA A 173 15.96 -16.73 15.65
CA ALA A 173 15.01 -17.43 14.81
C ALA A 173 13.84 -18.06 15.61
N ALA A 174 14.13 -18.62 16.79
CA ALA A 174 13.13 -19.26 17.62
C ALA A 174 12.12 -18.22 18.17
N THR A 175 12.62 -17.12 18.70
CA THR A 175 11.81 -16.02 19.23
C THR A 175 11.05 -15.31 18.09
N THR A 176 11.67 -15.13 16.92
CA THR A 176 11.00 -14.57 15.73
C THR A 176 9.85 -15.49 15.26
N THR A 177 10.02 -16.82 15.34
CA THR A 177 8.92 -17.76 15.06
C THR A 177 7.74 -17.54 16.00
N HIS A 178 8.00 -17.29 17.29
CA HIS A 178 6.93 -16.97 18.23
C HIS A 178 6.28 -15.60 17.94
N ALA A 179 7.05 -14.60 17.52
CA ALA A 179 6.50 -13.31 17.08
C ALA A 179 5.54 -13.47 15.89
N LEU A 180 5.91 -14.27 14.88
CA LEU A 180 5.01 -14.61 13.77
C LEU A 180 3.76 -15.36 14.25
N GLY A 181 3.93 -16.32 15.18
CA GLY A 181 2.81 -17.05 15.77
C GLY A 181 1.83 -16.16 16.52
N ILE A 182 2.33 -15.19 17.29
CA ILE A 182 1.51 -14.20 18.01
C ILE A 182 0.82 -13.25 17.02
N ALA A 183 1.52 -12.78 15.97
CA ALA A 183 0.97 -11.94 14.93
C ALA A 183 -0.26 -12.59 14.25
N GLY A 184 -0.28 -13.92 14.14
CA GLY A 184 -1.46 -14.64 13.66
C GLY A 184 -2.72 -14.45 14.47
N SER A 185 -2.60 -14.21 15.79
CA SER A 185 -3.75 -13.87 16.63
C SER A 185 -4.27 -12.44 16.41
N PHE A 186 -3.47 -11.59 15.78
CA PHE A 186 -3.81 -10.21 15.43
C PHE A 186 -4.19 -10.04 13.96
N SER A 187 -3.95 -11.08 13.13
CA SER A 187 -4.29 -11.10 11.71
C SER A 187 -5.80 -10.91 11.52
N SER A 188 -6.18 -9.76 11.01
CA SER A 188 -7.57 -9.34 10.89
C SER A 188 -7.73 -8.21 9.88
N GLY A 189 -8.97 -7.86 9.58
CA GLY A 189 -9.35 -6.80 8.65
C GLY A 189 -10.40 -7.31 7.67
N ASN A 190 -11.41 -6.49 7.39
CA ASN A 190 -12.51 -6.84 6.49
C ASN A 190 -12.78 -5.72 5.48
N MET A 191 -13.56 -6.04 4.47
CA MET A 191 -13.89 -5.14 3.36
C MET A 191 -15.26 -4.46 3.51
N GLU A 192 -15.96 -4.65 4.63
CA GLU A 192 -17.32 -4.11 4.84
C GLU A 192 -17.39 -2.57 4.74
N PHE A 193 -16.24 -1.89 4.92
CA PHE A 193 -16.13 -0.45 4.68
C PHE A 193 -16.55 -0.02 3.26
N LEU A 194 -16.59 -0.93 2.29
CA LEU A 194 -17.06 -0.63 0.93
C LEU A 194 -18.58 -0.48 0.84
N ALA A 195 -19.32 -1.00 1.83
CA ALA A 195 -20.79 -0.95 1.83
C ALA A 195 -21.32 0.46 2.10
N ASP A 196 -20.57 1.27 2.88
CA ASP A 196 -21.02 2.59 3.34
C ASP A 196 -19.92 3.69 3.28
N GLY A 197 -18.78 3.39 2.68
CA GLY A 197 -17.67 4.34 2.58
C GLY A 197 -16.97 4.62 3.91
N ALA A 198 -17.00 3.66 4.85
CA ALA A 198 -16.49 3.85 6.21
C ALA A 198 -14.97 4.13 6.26
N MET A 199 -14.54 4.93 7.23
CA MET A 199 -13.14 5.33 7.42
C MET A 199 -12.22 4.16 7.83
N THR A 200 -12.78 3.01 8.21
CA THR A 200 -12.04 1.88 8.79
C THR A 200 -11.03 1.25 7.81
N LYS A 201 -11.22 1.38 6.48
CA LYS A 201 -10.20 0.99 5.51
C LYS A 201 -8.84 1.57 5.90
N ARG A 202 -8.81 2.87 6.21
CA ARG A 202 -7.57 3.63 6.48
C ARG A 202 -6.90 3.24 7.79
N LEU A 203 -7.67 2.80 8.77
CA LEU A 203 -7.19 2.36 10.09
C LEU A 203 -6.49 1.01 10.04
N GLN A 204 -6.95 0.09 9.18
CA GLN A 204 -6.54 -1.32 9.23
C GLN A 204 -5.02 -1.53 9.05
N PRO A 205 -4.32 -0.86 8.10
CA PRO A 205 -2.86 -0.97 8.00
C PRO A 205 -2.13 -0.42 9.23
N GLY A 206 -2.60 0.71 9.78
CA GLY A 206 -2.04 1.27 11.01
C GLY A 206 -2.20 0.32 12.21
N LYS A 207 -3.37 -0.33 12.33
CA LYS A 207 -3.60 -1.37 13.34
C LYS A 207 -2.63 -2.53 13.16
N ALA A 208 -2.45 -3.04 11.94
CA ALA A 208 -1.52 -4.11 11.66
C ALA A 208 -0.07 -3.73 12.02
N ALA A 209 0.33 -2.47 11.74
CA ALA A 209 1.63 -1.94 12.14
C ALA A 209 1.81 -1.89 13.68
N HIS A 210 0.80 -1.42 14.40
CA HIS A 210 0.78 -1.43 15.87
C HIS A 210 0.93 -2.84 16.43
N ASP A 211 0.09 -3.75 15.98
CA ASP A 211 -0.02 -5.11 16.51
C ASP A 211 1.22 -5.95 16.20
N SER A 212 1.90 -5.65 15.08
CA SER A 212 3.15 -6.33 14.71
C SER A 212 4.31 -6.00 15.67
N ILE A 213 4.40 -4.74 16.13
CA ILE A 213 5.38 -4.36 17.16
C ILE A 213 5.03 -5.05 18.47
N LEU A 214 3.75 -5.04 18.86
CA LEU A 214 3.29 -5.71 20.06
C LEU A 214 3.59 -7.23 20.01
N ALA A 215 3.39 -7.89 18.87
CA ALA A 215 3.71 -9.31 18.70
C ALA A 215 5.20 -9.59 18.91
N ALA A 216 6.09 -8.76 18.36
CA ALA A 216 7.54 -8.91 18.56
C ALA A 216 7.96 -8.64 20.01
N GLU A 217 7.41 -7.61 20.65
CA GLU A 217 7.69 -7.28 22.05
C GLU A 217 7.19 -8.37 23.02
N LEU A 218 6.01 -8.94 22.77
CA LEU A 218 5.48 -10.07 23.54
C LEU A 218 6.35 -11.32 23.40
N ALA A 219 6.81 -11.65 22.20
CA ALA A 219 7.73 -12.75 21.98
C ALA A 219 9.07 -12.50 22.68
N HIS A 220 9.59 -11.27 22.59
CA HIS A 220 10.81 -10.87 23.31
C HIS A 220 10.68 -11.00 24.83
N ALA A 221 9.48 -10.75 25.36
CA ALA A 221 9.16 -10.96 26.79
C ALA A 221 8.91 -12.43 27.17
N GLY A 222 9.01 -13.38 26.20
CA GLY A 222 8.89 -14.82 26.46
C GLY A 222 7.49 -15.40 26.21
N LEU A 223 6.52 -14.63 25.67
CA LEU A 223 5.24 -15.20 25.25
C LEU A 223 5.44 -16.09 24.02
N THR A 224 4.85 -17.27 24.03
CA THR A 224 4.95 -18.22 22.90
C THR A 224 3.76 -18.11 21.97
N GLY A 225 4.02 -18.14 20.67
CA GLY A 225 3.02 -18.25 19.60
C GLY A 225 3.12 -19.61 18.88
N PRO A 226 2.08 -20.04 18.16
CA PRO A 226 2.07 -21.30 17.44
C PRO A 226 3.08 -21.29 16.28
N ARG A 227 4.00 -22.27 16.27
CA ARG A 227 5.07 -22.39 15.25
C ARG A 227 4.54 -22.67 13.85
N SER A 228 3.36 -23.28 13.73
CA SER A 228 2.70 -23.62 12.46
C SER A 228 1.57 -22.66 12.09
N ILE A 229 1.67 -21.38 12.49
CA ILE A 229 0.61 -20.38 12.26
C ILE A 229 0.27 -20.18 10.78
N LEU A 230 1.22 -20.38 9.87
CA LEU A 230 1.02 -20.19 8.44
C LEU A 230 0.44 -21.44 7.76
N ASP A 231 0.98 -22.61 8.08
CA ASP A 231 0.79 -23.89 7.37
C ASP A 231 0.11 -25.00 8.19
N GLY A 232 -0.16 -24.76 9.47
CA GLY A 232 -0.79 -25.72 10.37
C GLY A 232 -2.28 -25.93 10.12
N ARG A 233 -2.86 -26.92 10.81
CA ARG A 233 -4.28 -27.28 10.71
C ARG A 233 -5.24 -26.09 10.87
N TYR A 234 -4.88 -25.13 11.74
CA TYR A 234 -5.65 -23.93 12.05
C TYR A 234 -4.89 -22.66 11.62
N GLY A 235 -4.01 -22.79 10.65
CA GLY A 235 -3.17 -21.69 10.16
C GLY A 235 -3.97 -20.65 9.35
N VAL A 236 -3.29 -19.53 9.05
CA VAL A 236 -3.89 -18.37 8.35
C VAL A 236 -4.42 -18.72 6.95
N TRP A 237 -3.89 -19.75 6.31
CA TRP A 237 -4.38 -20.23 5.02
C TRP A 237 -5.88 -20.65 5.05
N ARG A 238 -6.42 -20.89 6.24
CA ARG A 238 -7.86 -21.19 6.41
C ARG A 238 -8.79 -20.02 6.01
N TYR A 239 -8.28 -18.82 5.93
CA TYR A 239 -9.08 -17.69 5.44
C TYR A 239 -9.51 -17.87 3.98
N THR A 240 -8.66 -18.47 3.17
CA THR A 240 -8.92 -18.70 1.75
C THR A 240 -9.27 -20.15 1.41
N GLU A 241 -8.93 -21.09 2.30
CA GLU A 241 -8.93 -22.56 2.06
C GLU A 241 -7.95 -22.95 0.93
N THR A 242 -7.00 -22.06 0.61
CA THR A 242 -5.97 -22.24 -0.44
C THR A 242 -4.59 -22.10 0.16
N ARG A 243 -3.66 -22.96 -0.27
CA ARG A 243 -2.27 -22.92 0.19
C ARG A 243 -1.31 -23.47 -0.85
N ASP A 244 -0.30 -22.69 -1.19
CA ASP A 244 0.87 -23.13 -1.96
C ASP A 244 2.11 -23.06 -1.06
N ASP A 245 2.48 -24.20 -0.46
CA ASP A 245 3.58 -24.26 0.50
C ASP A 245 4.93 -23.83 -0.08
N ALA A 246 5.15 -24.02 -1.39
CA ALA A 246 6.39 -23.61 -2.04
C ALA A 246 6.57 -22.10 -2.03
N ARG A 247 5.49 -21.33 -2.13
CA ARG A 247 5.56 -19.86 -2.19
C ARG A 247 6.04 -19.21 -0.91
N PHE A 248 5.85 -19.83 0.24
CA PHE A 248 6.39 -19.30 1.50
C PHE A 248 7.92 -19.16 1.46
N THR A 249 8.64 -20.05 0.76
CA THR A 249 10.09 -20.13 0.85
C THR A 249 10.82 -20.10 -0.49
N HIS A 250 10.13 -20.22 -1.64
CA HIS A 250 10.77 -20.23 -2.96
C HIS A 250 11.55 -18.94 -3.21
N GLY A 251 12.84 -19.06 -3.59
CA GLY A 251 13.71 -17.92 -3.87
C GLY A 251 14.02 -17.05 -2.64
N LEU A 252 13.89 -17.58 -1.42
CA LEU A 252 14.19 -16.86 -0.18
C LEU A 252 15.67 -16.43 -0.15
N GLY A 253 15.92 -15.12 0.04
CA GLY A 253 17.25 -14.54 -0.01
C GLY A 253 17.81 -14.28 -1.42
N THR A 254 17.06 -14.59 -2.49
CA THR A 254 17.47 -14.32 -3.89
C THR A 254 16.45 -13.54 -4.70
N ARG A 255 15.15 -13.67 -4.40
CA ARG A 255 14.06 -12.81 -4.91
C ARG A 255 13.66 -11.87 -3.79
N PHE A 256 13.59 -10.58 -4.06
CA PHE A 256 13.23 -9.55 -3.07
C PHE A 256 12.02 -8.76 -3.53
N ALA A 257 10.92 -8.85 -2.78
CA ALA A 257 9.65 -8.25 -3.12
C ALA A 257 9.69 -6.72 -3.30
N VAL A 258 10.62 -6.04 -2.63
CA VAL A 258 10.84 -4.59 -2.82
C VAL A 258 11.18 -4.19 -4.26
N GLN A 259 11.69 -5.13 -5.08
CA GLN A 259 11.99 -4.90 -6.50
C GLN A 259 10.78 -5.13 -7.42
N GLU A 260 9.68 -5.67 -6.89
CA GLU A 260 8.46 -6.02 -7.64
C GLU A 260 7.25 -5.18 -7.17
N VAL A 261 7.50 -4.00 -6.61
CA VAL A 261 6.46 -3.14 -6.03
C VAL A 261 5.69 -2.40 -7.12
N TYR A 262 4.39 -2.38 -6.97
CA TYR A 262 3.47 -1.54 -7.76
C TYR A 262 3.34 -0.18 -7.06
N VAL A 263 3.85 0.88 -7.67
CA VAL A 263 3.73 2.25 -7.16
C VAL A 263 2.59 2.95 -7.87
N LYS A 264 1.67 3.52 -7.11
CA LYS A 264 0.52 4.22 -7.69
C LYS A 264 0.92 5.60 -8.23
N LYS A 265 0.67 5.83 -9.52
CA LYS A 265 0.71 7.15 -10.17
C LYS A 265 -0.54 7.97 -9.87
N HIS A 266 -1.68 7.30 -9.67
CA HIS A 266 -2.99 7.90 -9.42
C HIS A 266 -3.46 7.63 -8.00
N ALA A 267 -4.13 8.61 -7.37
CA ALA A 267 -4.60 8.54 -5.97
C ALA A 267 -5.95 7.78 -5.86
N SER A 268 -6.01 6.58 -6.42
CA SER A 268 -7.23 5.74 -6.49
C SER A 268 -6.91 4.25 -6.43
N CYS A 269 -7.94 3.42 -6.45
CA CYS A 269 -7.78 1.96 -6.53
C CYS A 269 -6.86 1.56 -7.69
N LEU A 270 -5.94 0.64 -7.44
CA LEU A 270 -5.02 0.17 -8.46
C LEU A 270 -5.74 -0.46 -9.67
N GLY A 271 -6.92 -1.04 -9.45
CA GLY A 271 -7.79 -1.54 -10.54
C GLY A 271 -8.16 -0.51 -11.59
N ASN A 272 -8.06 0.80 -11.28
CA ASN A 272 -8.34 1.89 -12.22
C ASN A 272 -7.12 2.25 -13.09
N ALA A 273 -5.91 1.90 -12.65
CA ALA A 273 -4.67 2.45 -13.22
C ALA A 273 -4.46 2.17 -14.72
N PRO A 274 -4.69 0.94 -15.25
CA PRO A 274 -4.50 0.70 -16.67
C PRO A 274 -5.43 1.56 -17.54
N ALA A 275 -6.71 1.65 -17.18
CA ALA A 275 -7.68 2.44 -17.93
C ALA A 275 -7.40 3.95 -17.82
N LEU A 276 -6.92 4.43 -16.66
CA LEU A 276 -6.52 5.82 -16.45
C LEU A 276 -5.35 6.21 -17.35
N ASP A 277 -4.27 5.42 -17.37
CA ASP A 277 -3.15 5.69 -18.25
C ASP A 277 -3.58 5.59 -19.72
N GLY A 278 -4.29 4.52 -20.11
CA GLY A 278 -4.71 4.31 -21.50
C GLY A 278 -5.61 5.43 -22.02
N VAL A 279 -6.59 5.89 -21.26
CA VAL A 279 -7.47 6.98 -21.70
C VAL A 279 -6.71 8.31 -21.84
N LEU A 280 -5.81 8.62 -20.90
CA LEU A 280 -5.01 9.84 -20.97
C LEU A 280 -4.04 9.83 -22.15
N ASP A 281 -3.37 8.71 -22.38
CA ASP A 281 -2.44 8.54 -23.51
C ASP A 281 -3.19 8.61 -24.85
N LEU A 282 -4.35 7.95 -24.98
CA LEU A 282 -5.18 7.99 -26.16
C LEU A 282 -5.69 9.40 -26.46
N MET A 283 -6.23 10.10 -25.45
CA MET A 283 -6.72 11.48 -25.61
C MET A 283 -5.59 12.42 -26.04
N HIS A 284 -4.41 12.27 -25.46
CA HIS A 284 -3.25 13.06 -25.83
C HIS A 284 -2.80 12.76 -27.29
N ALA A 285 -2.61 11.48 -27.62
CA ALA A 285 -2.13 11.05 -28.95
C ALA A 285 -3.10 11.43 -30.07
N GLN A 286 -4.41 11.31 -29.82
CA GLN A 286 -5.46 11.55 -30.81
C GLN A 286 -6.08 12.96 -30.73
N ARG A 287 -5.59 13.80 -29.81
CA ARG A 287 -6.06 15.18 -29.55
C ARG A 287 -7.58 15.22 -29.33
N ILE A 288 -8.07 14.32 -28.45
CA ILE A 288 -9.49 14.23 -28.10
C ILE A 288 -9.75 15.11 -26.87
N ALA A 289 -10.70 16.05 -27.00
CA ALA A 289 -11.16 16.83 -25.85
C ALA A 289 -12.27 16.07 -25.08
N PRO A 290 -12.43 16.27 -23.76
CA PRO A 290 -13.47 15.61 -22.95
C PRO A 290 -14.89 15.77 -23.53
N ALA A 291 -15.22 16.92 -24.09
CA ALA A 291 -16.52 17.21 -24.70
C ALA A 291 -16.80 16.34 -25.96
N GLN A 292 -15.79 15.80 -26.59
CA GLN A 292 -15.92 14.93 -27.77
C GLN A 292 -16.16 13.46 -27.37
N ILE A 293 -16.12 13.10 -26.10
CA ILE A 293 -16.40 11.73 -25.66
C ILE A 293 -17.90 11.48 -25.71
N ARG A 294 -18.31 10.50 -26.52
CA ARG A 294 -19.68 10.00 -26.58
C ARG A 294 -19.91 8.92 -25.55
N GLU A 295 -19.05 7.92 -25.53
CA GLU A 295 -19.13 6.74 -24.64
C GLU A 295 -17.74 6.11 -24.46
N ILE A 296 -17.50 5.54 -23.29
CA ILE A 296 -16.35 4.68 -23.00
C ILE A 296 -16.85 3.37 -22.41
N ARG A 297 -16.35 2.24 -22.91
CA ARG A 297 -16.57 0.92 -22.31
C ARG A 297 -15.26 0.34 -21.85
N VAL A 298 -15.23 -0.12 -20.60
CA VAL A 298 -14.02 -0.71 -20.00
C VAL A 298 -14.31 -2.14 -19.56
N GLY A 299 -13.74 -3.09 -20.29
CA GLY A 299 -13.79 -4.51 -19.96
C GLY A 299 -12.71 -4.89 -18.97
N VAL A 300 -13.09 -5.39 -17.79
CA VAL A 300 -12.18 -5.76 -16.68
C VAL A 300 -12.48 -7.17 -16.18
N ARG A 301 -11.66 -7.69 -15.25
CA ARG A 301 -11.96 -8.94 -14.53
C ARG A 301 -13.21 -8.78 -13.66
N VAL A 302 -13.90 -9.90 -13.37
CA VAL A 302 -15.08 -9.93 -12.49
C VAL A 302 -14.77 -9.33 -11.11
N SER A 303 -13.64 -9.67 -10.50
CA SER A 303 -13.26 -9.11 -9.19
C SER A 303 -12.95 -7.61 -9.26
N THR A 304 -12.38 -7.13 -10.35
CA THR A 304 -12.16 -5.69 -10.56
C THR A 304 -13.48 -4.96 -10.78
N LEU A 305 -14.41 -5.55 -11.57
CA LEU A 305 -15.75 -4.99 -11.75
C LEU A 305 -16.48 -4.82 -10.42
N ALA A 306 -16.51 -5.86 -9.59
CA ALA A 306 -17.14 -5.80 -8.25
C ALA A 306 -16.52 -4.72 -7.35
N MET A 307 -15.22 -4.43 -7.51
CA MET A 307 -14.50 -3.47 -6.69
C MET A 307 -14.68 -2.02 -7.16
N VAL A 308 -14.60 -1.75 -8.47
CA VAL A 308 -14.52 -0.38 -9.00
C VAL A 308 -15.62 -0.02 -10.00
N GLY A 309 -16.46 -0.98 -10.42
CA GLY A 309 -17.55 -0.79 -11.39
C GLY A 309 -18.94 -0.96 -10.78
N GLU A 310 -19.06 -1.67 -9.65
CA GLU A 310 -20.34 -1.99 -9.00
C GLU A 310 -20.40 -1.56 -7.53
N PRO A 311 -21.59 -1.27 -6.97
CA PRO A 311 -22.82 -1.02 -7.71
C PRO A 311 -22.75 0.27 -8.53
N ARG A 312 -23.30 0.26 -9.73
CA ARG A 312 -23.14 1.32 -10.74
C ARG A 312 -23.55 2.71 -10.22
N GLU A 313 -24.64 2.80 -9.49
CA GLU A 313 -25.18 4.07 -8.98
C GLU A 313 -24.18 4.77 -8.03
N ILE A 314 -23.48 4.00 -7.20
CA ILE A 314 -22.44 4.54 -6.29
C ILE A 314 -21.19 4.93 -7.09
N ARG A 315 -20.83 4.14 -8.13
CA ARG A 315 -19.61 4.40 -8.91
C ARG A 315 -19.75 5.61 -9.85
N GLU A 316 -20.95 5.84 -10.39
CA GLU A 316 -21.23 7.03 -11.20
C GLU A 316 -21.41 8.30 -10.36
N ARG A 317 -21.93 8.18 -9.12
CA ARG A 317 -22.26 9.29 -8.23
C ARG A 317 -21.73 9.06 -6.80
N PRO A 318 -20.42 9.05 -6.61
CA PRO A 318 -19.81 8.79 -5.32
C PRO A 318 -20.23 9.85 -4.28
N GLN A 319 -20.48 9.42 -3.04
CA GLN A 319 -20.87 10.29 -1.94
C GLN A 319 -19.71 10.58 -0.99
N THR A 320 -18.67 9.76 -1.02
CA THR A 320 -17.48 9.88 -0.18
C THR A 320 -16.22 9.87 -1.04
N MET A 321 -15.12 10.38 -0.47
CA MET A 321 -13.79 10.27 -1.11
C MET A 321 -13.45 8.79 -1.40
N LEU A 322 -13.79 7.87 -0.50
CA LEU A 322 -13.55 6.45 -0.70
C LEU A 322 -14.32 5.91 -1.91
N ASP A 323 -15.62 6.24 -2.02
CA ASP A 323 -16.43 5.80 -3.16
C ASP A 323 -15.83 6.29 -4.49
N ALA A 324 -15.37 7.55 -4.53
CA ALA A 324 -14.75 8.15 -5.70
C ALA A 324 -13.43 7.47 -6.07
N GLN A 325 -12.56 7.20 -5.08
CA GLN A 325 -11.29 6.50 -5.28
C GLN A 325 -11.48 5.04 -5.70
N MET A 326 -12.59 4.43 -5.29
CA MET A 326 -12.99 3.06 -5.65
C MET A 326 -13.92 3.04 -6.87
N SER A 327 -14.04 4.14 -7.62
CA SER A 327 -14.87 4.25 -8.83
C SER A 327 -14.02 4.40 -10.08
N LEU A 328 -14.10 3.44 -11.01
CA LEU A 328 -13.48 3.58 -12.32
C LEU A 328 -14.18 4.66 -13.17
N PRO A 329 -15.55 4.75 -13.26
CA PRO A 329 -16.22 5.81 -13.97
C PRO A 329 -15.85 7.22 -13.50
N TYR A 330 -15.88 7.47 -12.20
CA TYR A 330 -15.51 8.77 -11.63
C TYR A 330 -14.02 9.09 -11.87
N SER A 331 -13.13 8.11 -11.64
CA SER A 331 -11.69 8.29 -11.82
C SER A 331 -11.33 8.65 -13.26
N LEU A 332 -11.92 7.97 -14.25
CA LEU A 332 -11.72 8.30 -15.65
C LEU A 332 -12.29 9.69 -15.99
N ALA A 333 -13.50 10.02 -15.51
CA ALA A 333 -14.12 11.31 -15.78
C ALA A 333 -13.27 12.47 -15.27
N VAL A 334 -12.79 12.39 -14.02
CA VAL A 334 -11.95 13.45 -13.45
C VAL A 334 -10.58 13.53 -14.14
N ALA A 335 -9.98 12.38 -14.48
CA ALA A 335 -8.71 12.35 -15.20
C ALA A 335 -8.82 12.98 -16.61
N MET A 336 -9.88 12.69 -17.32
CA MET A 336 -10.12 13.27 -18.65
C MET A 336 -10.33 14.79 -18.60
N LEU A 337 -11.00 15.30 -17.57
CA LEU A 337 -11.25 16.74 -17.41
C LEU A 337 -10.01 17.52 -16.95
N ASP A 338 -9.23 16.96 -16.03
CA ASP A 338 -8.12 17.65 -15.37
C ASP A 338 -6.73 17.25 -15.92
N GLY A 339 -6.65 16.17 -16.74
CA GLY A 339 -5.38 15.62 -17.23
C GLY A 339 -4.66 14.71 -16.23
N GLU A 340 -5.21 14.54 -15.01
CA GLU A 340 -4.64 13.69 -13.96
C GLU A 340 -5.72 13.19 -12.99
N ALA A 341 -5.41 12.13 -12.22
CA ALA A 341 -6.21 11.63 -11.11
C ALA A 341 -5.34 11.58 -9.82
N GLY A 342 -4.94 12.77 -9.38
CA GLY A 342 -4.16 13.00 -8.15
C GLY A 342 -5.06 13.23 -6.93
N ILE A 343 -4.47 13.67 -5.82
CA ILE A 343 -5.17 13.84 -4.54
C ILE A 343 -6.30 14.88 -4.65
N ALA A 344 -6.04 16.00 -5.31
CA ALA A 344 -7.01 17.10 -5.43
C ALA A 344 -8.28 16.70 -6.20
N GLN A 345 -8.17 15.76 -7.14
CA GLN A 345 -9.26 15.29 -7.98
C GLN A 345 -10.33 14.51 -7.20
N PHE A 346 -9.96 13.97 -6.04
CA PHE A 346 -10.87 13.20 -5.17
C PHE A 346 -11.30 13.99 -3.91
N ALA A 347 -11.03 15.30 -3.87
CA ALA A 347 -11.44 16.15 -2.76
C ALA A 347 -12.98 16.24 -2.63
N PRO A 348 -13.53 16.37 -1.40
CA PRO A 348 -14.98 16.33 -1.18
C PRO A 348 -15.79 17.35 -1.98
N ASP A 349 -15.22 18.53 -2.25
CA ASP A 349 -15.85 19.60 -3.04
C ASP A 349 -15.95 19.26 -4.55
N ARG A 350 -15.24 18.22 -5.02
CA ARG A 350 -15.28 17.76 -6.41
C ARG A 350 -16.37 16.71 -6.66
N LEU A 351 -16.85 16.02 -5.61
CA LEU A 351 -17.76 14.87 -5.76
C LEU A 351 -19.10 15.22 -6.42
N GLY A 352 -19.55 16.46 -6.27
CA GLY A 352 -20.81 16.95 -6.85
C GLY A 352 -20.65 17.74 -8.17
N ASP A 353 -19.44 17.81 -8.76
CA ASP A 353 -19.25 18.58 -10.00
C ASP A 353 -20.05 17.94 -11.15
N PRO A 354 -21.06 18.67 -11.73
CA PRO A 354 -21.92 18.12 -12.76
C PRO A 354 -21.18 17.74 -14.06
N ARG A 355 -20.00 18.32 -14.32
CA ARG A 355 -19.17 17.99 -15.48
C ARG A 355 -18.56 16.60 -15.30
N ILE A 356 -18.06 16.30 -14.10
CA ILE A 356 -17.49 15.00 -13.75
C ILE A 356 -18.59 13.96 -13.78
N LEU A 357 -19.72 14.19 -13.10
CA LEU A 357 -20.83 13.25 -13.02
C LEU A 357 -21.44 12.95 -14.40
N GLY A 358 -21.64 13.99 -15.23
CA GLY A 358 -22.18 13.83 -16.58
C GLY A 358 -21.23 13.09 -17.54
N LEU A 359 -19.91 13.07 -17.25
CA LEU A 359 -18.95 12.29 -18.02
C LEU A 359 -18.87 10.85 -17.46
N ALA A 360 -18.93 10.67 -16.14
CA ALA A 360 -18.94 9.35 -15.50
C ALA A 360 -20.12 8.48 -15.95
N GLU A 361 -21.30 9.06 -16.16
CA GLU A 361 -22.50 8.38 -16.70
C GLU A 361 -22.30 7.78 -18.09
N ARG A 362 -21.31 8.27 -18.88
CA ARG A 362 -20.97 7.76 -20.22
C ARG A 362 -19.92 6.65 -20.17
N ILE A 363 -19.49 6.23 -18.99
CA ILE A 363 -18.43 5.24 -18.82
C ILE A 363 -19.06 3.96 -18.27
N HIS A 364 -18.96 2.89 -19.04
CA HIS A 364 -19.56 1.60 -18.74
C HIS A 364 -18.49 0.55 -18.45
N VAL A 365 -18.46 0.06 -17.22
CA VAL A 365 -17.54 -1.01 -16.81
C VAL A 365 -18.26 -2.35 -16.87
N TYR A 366 -17.60 -3.36 -17.44
CA TYR A 366 -18.20 -4.70 -17.59
C TYR A 366 -17.16 -5.81 -17.40
N ALA A 367 -17.63 -7.02 -17.10
CA ALA A 367 -16.77 -8.20 -17.05
C ALA A 367 -16.42 -8.66 -18.47
N HIS A 368 -15.12 -8.60 -18.83
CA HIS A 368 -14.69 -9.01 -20.17
C HIS A 368 -14.50 -10.54 -20.23
N PRO A 369 -15.06 -11.25 -21.25
CA PRO A 369 -14.97 -12.72 -21.34
C PRO A 369 -13.54 -13.26 -21.32
N ASP A 370 -12.61 -12.63 -22.04
CA ASP A 370 -11.20 -13.04 -22.10
C ASP A 370 -10.45 -12.92 -20.76
N LEU A 371 -11.04 -12.21 -19.79
CA LEU A 371 -10.47 -12.02 -18.46
C LEU A 371 -11.13 -12.90 -17.39
N ALA A 372 -12.07 -13.77 -17.77
CA ALA A 372 -12.82 -14.63 -16.84
C ALA A 372 -11.91 -15.57 -16.05
N THR A 373 -10.79 -16.02 -16.64
CA THR A 373 -9.81 -16.92 -15.99
C THR A 373 -8.50 -16.21 -15.65
N ALA A 374 -8.45 -14.87 -15.73
CA ALA A 374 -7.25 -14.11 -15.44
C ALA A 374 -6.86 -14.24 -13.96
N LYS A 375 -5.57 -14.53 -13.71
CA LYS A 375 -5.02 -14.72 -12.36
C LYS A 375 -5.02 -13.41 -11.56
N ALA A 376 -4.94 -13.54 -10.26
CA ALA A 376 -4.69 -12.46 -9.33
C ALA A 376 -3.49 -11.59 -9.78
N GLY A 377 -3.60 -10.27 -9.58
CA GLY A 377 -2.57 -9.31 -10.04
C GLY A 377 -2.59 -8.98 -11.53
N ASN A 378 -3.35 -9.71 -12.35
CA ASN A 378 -3.55 -9.32 -13.76
C ASN A 378 -4.62 -8.22 -13.83
N LEU A 379 -4.20 -6.98 -14.01
CA LEU A 379 -5.07 -5.80 -14.16
C LEU A 379 -5.31 -5.42 -15.62
N THR A 380 -5.05 -6.32 -16.57
CA THR A 380 -5.39 -6.09 -18.00
C THR A 380 -6.83 -5.59 -18.11
N CYS A 381 -7.04 -4.55 -18.92
CA CYS A 381 -8.36 -4.10 -19.30
C CYS A 381 -8.46 -3.86 -20.81
N TYR A 382 -9.69 -3.88 -21.32
CA TYR A 382 -10.04 -3.52 -22.68
C TYR A 382 -10.74 -2.17 -22.64
N LEU A 383 -10.28 -1.22 -23.43
CA LEU A 383 -10.81 0.13 -23.50
C LEU A 383 -11.38 0.37 -24.92
N ASP A 384 -12.68 0.61 -25.00
CA ASP A 384 -13.33 1.11 -26.21
C ASP A 384 -13.77 2.55 -25.98
N LEU A 385 -13.38 3.46 -26.86
CA LEU A 385 -13.71 4.88 -26.79
C LEU A 385 -14.37 5.33 -28.09
N ASP A 386 -15.60 5.83 -27.99
CA ASP A 386 -16.38 6.42 -29.08
C ASP A 386 -16.45 7.95 -28.93
N THR A 387 -16.20 8.67 -30.00
CA THR A 387 -16.32 10.13 -30.03
C THR A 387 -17.60 10.60 -30.71
N THR A 388 -17.99 11.84 -30.46
CA THR A 388 -19.18 12.49 -31.04
C THR A 388 -19.05 12.75 -32.56
N ASP A 389 -17.82 12.80 -33.09
CA ASP A 389 -17.52 12.93 -34.51
C ASP A 389 -17.43 11.57 -35.23
N GLY A 390 -17.71 10.45 -34.52
CA GLY A 390 -17.82 9.11 -35.06
C GLY A 390 -16.52 8.32 -35.12
N ARG A 391 -15.42 8.81 -34.55
CA ARG A 391 -14.18 8.02 -34.40
C ARG A 391 -14.38 6.96 -33.32
N HIS A 392 -13.77 5.79 -33.53
CA HIS A 392 -13.79 4.66 -32.61
C HIS A 392 -12.36 4.18 -32.36
N PHE A 393 -12.03 3.91 -31.13
CA PHE A 393 -10.71 3.42 -30.68
C PHE A 393 -10.89 2.23 -29.76
N THR A 394 -10.09 1.18 -29.97
CA THR A 394 -10.04 0.00 -29.12
C THR A 394 -8.60 -0.29 -28.70
N GLU A 395 -8.36 -0.46 -27.42
CA GLU A 395 -7.06 -0.79 -26.89
C GLU A 395 -7.14 -1.93 -25.86
N ARG A 396 -6.10 -2.76 -25.83
CA ARG A 396 -5.87 -3.76 -24.78
C ARG A 396 -4.67 -3.32 -23.94
N LEU A 397 -4.94 -2.96 -22.70
CA LEU A 397 -4.00 -2.38 -21.78
C LEU A 397 -3.53 -3.43 -20.76
N GLU A 398 -2.30 -3.90 -20.88
CA GLU A 398 -1.74 -4.99 -20.06
C GLU A 398 -0.88 -4.47 -18.90
N THR A 399 -0.56 -3.20 -18.90
CA THR A 399 0.32 -2.58 -17.90
C THR A 399 -0.06 -1.10 -17.73
N TYR A 400 0.51 -0.47 -16.74
CA TYR A 400 0.30 0.95 -16.40
C TYR A 400 1.59 1.51 -15.81
N ARG A 401 1.73 2.81 -15.73
CA ARG A 401 2.91 3.46 -15.13
C ARG A 401 2.96 3.19 -13.63
N GLY A 402 4.08 2.63 -13.16
CA GLY A 402 4.28 2.16 -11.78
C GLY A 402 4.12 0.64 -11.61
N HIS A 403 3.70 -0.08 -12.66
CA HIS A 403 3.76 -1.54 -12.69
C HIS A 403 5.23 -2.00 -12.78
N PRO A 404 5.64 -3.15 -12.17
CA PRO A 404 7.02 -3.66 -12.27
C PRO A 404 7.56 -3.80 -13.70
N ARG A 405 6.70 -4.04 -14.70
CA ARG A 405 7.09 -4.06 -16.15
C ARG A 405 7.15 -2.66 -16.79
N SER A 406 6.65 -1.63 -16.11
CA SER A 406 6.68 -0.22 -16.53
C SER A 406 6.90 0.67 -15.31
N PRO A 407 8.03 0.53 -14.60
CA PRO A 407 8.24 1.19 -13.32
C PRO A 407 8.34 2.70 -13.50
N MET A 408 7.86 3.46 -12.52
CA MET A 408 8.16 4.89 -12.45
C MET A 408 9.67 5.10 -12.38
N THR A 409 10.18 6.14 -13.05
CA THR A 409 11.58 6.53 -12.88
C THR A 409 11.82 7.16 -11.51
N ASP A 410 13.08 7.35 -11.12
CA ASP A 410 13.38 8.03 -9.85
C ASP A 410 12.93 9.49 -9.87
N GLU A 411 12.97 10.15 -11.04
CA GLU A 411 12.46 11.51 -11.22
C GLU A 411 10.94 11.57 -11.05
N GLU A 412 10.20 10.57 -11.52
CA GLU A 412 8.74 10.49 -11.32
C GLU A 412 8.38 10.20 -9.86
N MET A 413 9.16 9.34 -9.19
CA MET A 413 9.02 9.08 -7.76
C MET A 413 9.30 10.34 -6.94
N GLU A 414 10.35 11.07 -7.29
CA GLU A 414 10.70 12.35 -6.68
C GLU A 414 9.61 13.41 -6.91
N ALA A 415 9.05 13.48 -8.11
CA ALA A 415 7.95 14.38 -8.42
C ALA A 415 6.69 14.05 -7.59
N LYS A 416 6.35 12.77 -7.43
CA LYS A 416 5.28 12.31 -6.54
C LYS A 416 5.56 12.72 -5.10
N PHE A 417 6.78 12.45 -4.60
CA PHE A 417 7.20 12.81 -3.25
C PHE A 417 7.04 14.30 -3.00
N ARG A 418 7.58 15.14 -3.89
CA ARG A 418 7.49 16.61 -3.77
C ARG A 418 6.05 17.10 -3.73
N ARG A 419 5.19 16.62 -4.63
CA ARG A 419 3.77 16.98 -4.64
C ARG A 419 3.08 16.64 -3.33
N CYS A 420 3.27 15.42 -2.83
CA CYS A 420 2.65 14.96 -1.59
C CYS A 420 3.21 15.69 -0.36
N ALA A 421 4.53 15.79 -0.24
CA ALA A 421 5.18 16.38 0.92
C ALA A 421 4.91 17.90 1.04
N SER A 422 4.82 18.62 -0.08
CA SER A 422 4.50 20.04 -0.11
C SER A 422 3.11 20.39 0.43
N LEU A 423 2.21 19.42 0.56
CA LEU A 423 0.94 19.61 1.23
C LEU A 423 1.10 19.80 2.75
N ARG A 424 2.25 19.42 3.32
CA ARG A 424 2.42 19.37 4.77
C ARG A 424 3.65 20.07 5.31
N ILE A 425 4.76 20.09 4.56
CA ILE A 425 6.04 20.68 5.00
C ILE A 425 6.56 21.68 3.97
N ALA A 426 7.37 22.64 4.44
CA ALA A 426 7.95 23.69 3.60
C ALA A 426 8.94 23.13 2.56
N ALA A 427 9.14 23.87 1.47
CA ALA A 427 9.93 23.42 0.30
C ALA A 427 11.37 23.02 0.65
N GLU A 428 12.02 23.72 1.57
CA GLU A 428 13.37 23.42 2.02
C GLU A 428 13.41 22.06 2.74
N ARG A 429 12.38 21.76 3.53
CA ARG A 429 12.24 20.49 4.25
C ARG A 429 11.88 19.35 3.30
N VAL A 430 11.08 19.61 2.25
CA VAL A 430 10.80 18.62 1.19
C VAL A 430 12.10 18.15 0.55
N SER A 431 12.97 19.09 0.18
CA SER A 431 14.28 18.77 -0.43
C SER A 431 15.18 18.00 0.54
N ALA A 432 15.27 18.44 1.79
CA ALA A 432 16.07 17.76 2.82
C ALA A 432 15.55 16.34 3.12
N ALA A 433 14.23 16.13 3.15
CA ALA A 433 13.63 14.82 3.37
C ALA A 433 13.95 13.86 2.21
N SER A 434 13.78 14.31 0.98
CA SER A 434 14.12 13.53 -0.21
C SER A 434 15.59 13.13 -0.22
N GLU A 435 16.49 14.10 -0.03
CA GLU A 435 17.94 13.84 0.04
C GLU A 435 18.29 12.84 1.15
N ALA A 436 17.70 12.98 2.33
CA ALA A 436 17.90 12.05 3.44
C ALA A 436 17.45 10.63 3.10
N ILE A 437 16.31 10.46 2.40
CA ILE A 437 15.81 9.14 1.99
C ILE A 437 16.73 8.51 0.95
N TRP A 438 17.14 9.27 -0.08
CA TRP A 438 18.04 8.74 -1.12
C TRP A 438 19.44 8.38 -0.59
N ASN A 439 19.88 9.01 0.50
CA ASN A 439 21.16 8.72 1.17
C ASN A 439 21.00 7.89 2.45
N LEU A 440 19.84 7.28 2.68
CA LEU A 440 19.49 6.61 3.95
C LEU A 440 20.53 5.55 4.36
N ASP A 441 21.05 4.79 3.40
CA ASP A 441 22.09 3.77 3.61
C ASP A 441 23.46 4.36 4.05
N LYS A 442 23.65 5.67 3.91
CA LYS A 442 24.91 6.39 4.23
C LYS A 442 24.77 7.25 5.49
N LEU A 443 23.56 7.42 6.02
CA LEU A 443 23.34 8.22 7.22
C LEU A 443 23.87 7.49 8.46
N ALA A 444 24.37 8.26 9.43
CA ALA A 444 24.78 7.74 10.73
C ALA A 444 23.57 7.30 11.57
N ASP A 445 22.47 8.04 11.48
CA ASP A 445 21.19 7.77 12.16
C ASP A 445 20.02 8.39 11.39
N LEU A 446 18.78 8.22 11.89
CA LEU A 446 17.55 8.72 11.27
C LEU A 446 17.27 10.21 11.53
N SER A 447 18.10 10.91 12.32
CA SER A 447 17.82 12.29 12.75
C SER A 447 17.65 13.26 11.57
N PRO A 448 18.48 13.23 10.50
CA PRO A 448 18.29 14.12 9.35
C PRO A 448 16.92 13.95 8.66
N LEU A 449 16.51 12.70 8.44
CA LEU A 449 15.20 12.38 7.86
C LEU A 449 14.07 12.84 8.78
N LEU A 450 14.12 12.44 10.05
CA LEU A 450 13.07 12.76 11.02
C LEU A 450 12.93 14.27 11.23
N ALA A 451 14.04 15.01 11.32
CA ALA A 451 13.98 16.48 11.42
C ALA A 451 13.29 17.11 10.21
N ALA A 452 13.48 16.55 9.02
CA ALA A 452 12.85 17.05 7.82
C ALA A 452 11.34 16.76 7.74
N ILE A 453 10.86 15.62 8.26
CA ILE A 453 9.47 15.17 8.10
C ILE A 453 8.60 15.29 9.35
N THR A 454 9.13 15.72 10.49
CA THR A 454 8.36 16.00 11.72
C THR A 454 8.34 17.50 11.97
N GLY A 455 7.15 18.07 12.03
CA GLY A 455 6.95 19.51 12.01
C GLY A 455 7.20 20.24 13.30
#